data_e31a7a0c65ef075ceb1674dcefabf644
#
_entry.id   e31a7a0c65ef075ceb1674dcefabf644
#
_cell.length_a   1.000
_cell.length_b   1.000
_cell.length_c   1.000
_cell.angle_alpha   90.00
_cell.angle_beta   90.00
_cell.angle_gamma   90.00
#
_symmetry.space_group_name_H-M   'P 1'
#
loop_
_entity.id
_entity.type
_entity.pdbx_description
1 polymer ?
#
loop_
_entity_poly.entity_id
_entity_poly.type
_entity_poly.pdbx_seq_one_letter_code
_entity_poly.pdbx_strand_id
1 'polypeptide(L)'
;MKRIDPVAQEILRHAFHGVAEEMAVVEYRSSFSPIIREMLDFSCGLFDARGRMIAHSEMIPAQLGLMQFTLAGVLDALGPLAPGDAALANHPYLGGTHLPDLQIFTPVHAGGRLIGYAGSIAHHIDVGGATAGSENAENTELYQEGLIFPPVLLVERGRRNRSLWDLIRANVRDPDATAGDLEAQLSACRRGGERLVELCARHGRATVVGGMEGLLEGTSRRARAEFRSWPRTAVEAEGFLDDDGVTFGRPVRIHARVQVHRGALVVDVSGSSPQVRSSVNVPWASTHAAAYFAVRCFVGAEIPQNDGLTRHVRIVCPEGSILRPAFPAAVSARHLTVQRLSEVLCRALGELLPDRAVASSHVSFPAFVFQAVDPRSGRLALLTDILGGGGGARPGAPGDHAIDSYTSNCALLPAEVAEIEYPFRIERTELVRGSGGAGAQPGGLGLRRDYRLLADAAEGMYYLEQLDRRFGSAGVAGGGPGGPAVVRIRRDGGPWRTIRRGKGYLHLRRGDVVSFAAAGGGGYGAPPRG
;
A
#
# COMPACT_ATOMS: atom_id res chain seq x y z
N MET A 1 20.07 -9.62 29.66
CA MET A 1 19.25 -10.80 29.29
C MET A 1 20.16 -11.96 28.91
N LYS A 2 19.85 -13.23 29.31
CA LYS A 2 20.58 -14.41 28.84
C LYS A 2 20.44 -14.49 27.31
N ARG A 3 21.54 -14.74 26.62
CA ARG A 3 21.58 -14.95 25.17
C ARG A 3 20.77 -16.22 24.86
N ILE A 4 19.76 -16.08 23.97
CA ILE A 4 18.94 -17.23 23.55
C ILE A 4 19.80 -18.12 22.64
N ASP A 5 19.59 -19.42 22.73
CA ASP A 5 20.20 -20.40 21.85
C ASP A 5 19.90 -20.05 20.38
N PRO A 6 20.89 -20.07 19.46
CA PRO A 6 20.68 -19.70 18.05
C PRO A 6 19.61 -20.53 17.35
N VAL A 7 19.45 -21.82 17.67
CA VAL A 7 18.41 -22.68 17.10
C VAL A 7 17.02 -22.23 17.56
N ALA A 8 16.87 -21.95 18.88
CA ALA A 8 15.62 -21.41 19.43
C ALA A 8 15.30 -20.04 18.84
N GLN A 9 16.30 -19.19 18.56
CA GLN A 9 16.11 -17.89 17.92
C GLN A 9 15.53 -18.04 16.50
N GLU A 10 16.03 -18.99 15.72
CA GLU A 10 15.56 -19.23 14.36
C GLU A 10 14.16 -19.85 14.34
N ILE A 11 13.85 -20.76 15.25
CA ILE A 11 12.51 -21.31 15.44
C ILE A 11 11.51 -20.19 15.76
N LEU A 12 11.86 -19.28 16.67
CA LEU A 12 10.99 -18.16 17.05
C LEU A 12 10.81 -17.17 15.88
N ARG A 13 11.87 -16.90 15.08
CA ARG A 13 11.77 -16.06 13.89
C ARG A 13 10.70 -16.58 12.92
N HIS A 14 10.77 -17.86 12.59
CA HIS A 14 9.77 -18.49 11.73
C HIS A 14 8.38 -18.53 12.36
N ALA A 15 8.30 -18.78 13.67
CA ALA A 15 7.04 -18.80 14.38
C ALA A 15 6.35 -17.42 14.37
N PHE A 16 7.06 -16.32 14.60
CA PHE A 16 6.48 -14.98 14.54
C PHE A 16 5.97 -14.63 13.14
N HIS A 17 6.74 -14.97 12.10
CA HIS A 17 6.26 -14.80 10.72
C HIS A 17 5.01 -15.64 10.45
N GLY A 18 5.03 -16.94 10.79
CA GLY A 18 3.88 -17.82 10.63
C GLY A 18 2.63 -17.35 11.38
N VAL A 19 2.78 -16.73 12.56
CA VAL A 19 1.64 -16.13 13.27
C VAL A 19 1.05 -14.95 12.49
N ALA A 20 1.88 -14.06 11.92
CA ALA A 20 1.39 -12.94 11.11
C ALA A 20 0.66 -13.42 9.85
N GLU A 21 1.18 -14.47 9.17
CA GLU A 21 0.51 -15.10 8.04
C GLU A 21 -0.83 -15.76 8.43
N GLU A 22 -0.88 -16.42 9.60
CA GLU A 22 -2.12 -17.00 10.13
C GLU A 22 -3.18 -15.93 10.44
N MET A 23 -2.78 -14.77 10.97
CA MET A 23 -3.65 -13.62 11.15
C MET A 23 -4.25 -13.18 9.81
N ALA A 24 -3.42 -13.06 8.76
CA ALA A 24 -3.86 -12.67 7.43
C ALA A 24 -4.89 -13.65 6.85
N VAL A 25 -4.67 -14.97 7.01
CA VAL A 25 -5.64 -15.99 6.58
C VAL A 25 -6.99 -15.85 7.29
N VAL A 26 -6.98 -15.56 8.60
CA VAL A 26 -8.22 -15.31 9.36
C VAL A 26 -8.93 -14.08 8.81
N GLU A 27 -8.21 -12.98 8.56
CA GLU A 27 -8.78 -11.73 8.10
C GLU A 27 -9.47 -11.87 6.75
N TYR A 28 -8.76 -12.27 5.69
CA TYR A 28 -9.37 -12.31 4.35
C TYR A 28 -10.51 -13.34 4.25
N ARG A 29 -10.45 -14.45 5.01
CA ARG A 29 -11.51 -15.46 5.01
C ARG A 29 -12.76 -15.05 5.76
N SER A 30 -12.68 -14.10 6.67
CA SER A 30 -13.82 -13.61 7.45
C SER A 30 -14.30 -12.22 7.02
N SER A 31 -13.58 -11.55 6.08
CA SER A 31 -13.94 -10.24 5.56
C SER A 31 -15.15 -10.28 4.63
N PHE A 32 -15.87 -9.17 4.60
CA PHE A 32 -17.10 -9.00 3.85
C PHE A 32 -16.85 -8.29 2.51
N SER A 33 -16.01 -7.25 2.50
CA SER A 33 -15.74 -6.50 1.27
C SER A 33 -14.80 -7.25 0.32
N PRO A 34 -15.04 -7.22 -1.00
CA PRO A 34 -14.14 -7.81 -1.99
C PRO A 34 -12.74 -7.20 -1.99
N ILE A 35 -12.57 -5.95 -1.56
CA ILE A 35 -11.25 -5.32 -1.52
C ILE A 35 -10.31 -6.02 -0.54
N ILE A 36 -10.83 -6.51 0.59
CA ILE A 36 -10.05 -7.31 1.55
C ILE A 36 -10.08 -8.79 1.17
N ARG A 37 -11.27 -9.34 0.84
CA ARG A 37 -11.48 -10.76 0.62
C ARG A 37 -10.84 -11.29 -0.67
N GLU A 38 -10.96 -10.53 -1.78
CA GLU A 38 -10.52 -10.93 -3.11
C GLU A 38 -9.25 -10.20 -3.55
N MET A 39 -9.16 -8.88 -3.30
CA MET A 39 -8.03 -8.07 -3.72
C MET A 39 -6.89 -8.06 -2.70
N LEU A 40 -7.13 -8.53 -1.47
CA LEU A 40 -6.15 -8.69 -0.39
C LEU A 40 -5.50 -7.36 0.05
N ASP A 41 -6.27 -6.24 0.03
CA ASP A 41 -5.76 -4.93 0.43
C ASP A 41 -5.78 -4.74 1.96
N PHE A 42 -4.90 -5.47 2.63
CA PHE A 42 -4.70 -5.42 4.08
C PHE A 42 -3.33 -5.97 4.47
N SER A 43 -2.94 -5.80 5.73
CA SER A 43 -1.76 -6.45 6.32
C SER A 43 -1.92 -6.66 7.81
N CYS A 44 -1.31 -7.73 8.32
CA CYS A 44 -1.24 -8.04 9.75
C CYS A 44 0.18 -7.91 10.29
N GLY A 45 0.32 -7.51 11.54
CA GLY A 45 1.62 -7.34 12.18
C GLY A 45 1.66 -7.71 13.65
N LEU A 46 2.84 -8.10 14.11
CA LEU A 46 3.16 -8.38 15.50
C LEU A 46 4.20 -7.38 15.99
N PHE A 47 4.00 -6.91 17.20
CA PHE A 47 4.84 -5.91 17.84
C PHE A 47 5.27 -6.37 19.23
N ASP A 48 6.45 -5.96 19.66
CA ASP A 48 6.86 -6.17 21.04
C ASP A 48 6.13 -5.21 22.00
N ALA A 49 6.37 -5.36 23.30
CA ALA A 49 5.74 -4.52 24.33
C ALA A 49 6.11 -3.02 24.25
N ARG A 50 7.08 -2.64 23.40
CA ARG A 50 7.46 -1.26 23.13
C ARG A 50 6.85 -0.72 21.82
N GLY A 51 6.01 -1.52 21.13
CA GLY A 51 5.42 -1.17 19.84
C GLY A 51 6.35 -1.30 18.64
N ARG A 52 7.52 -1.96 18.78
CA ARG A 52 8.44 -2.21 17.66
C ARG A 52 7.96 -3.41 16.85
N MET A 53 7.88 -3.26 15.54
CA MET A 53 7.43 -4.33 14.65
C MET A 53 8.43 -5.50 14.62
N ILE A 54 7.95 -6.70 14.90
CA ILE A 54 8.73 -7.94 14.94
C ILE A 54 8.58 -8.72 13.64
N ALA A 55 7.32 -8.86 13.17
CA ALA A 55 6.94 -9.58 11.98
C ALA A 55 5.65 -8.98 11.41
N HIS A 56 5.41 -9.17 10.13
CA HIS A 56 4.17 -8.83 9.45
C HIS A 56 3.87 -9.87 8.36
N SER A 57 2.61 -9.93 7.91
CA SER A 57 2.22 -10.71 6.74
C SER A 57 2.73 -10.05 5.45
N GLU A 58 3.05 -10.86 4.44
CA GLU A 58 3.57 -10.37 3.16
C GLU A 58 2.43 -9.99 2.20
N MET A 59 1.58 -9.02 2.59
CA MET A 59 0.44 -8.54 1.81
C MET A 59 0.78 -7.23 1.07
N ILE A 60 0.41 -6.08 1.60
CA ILE A 60 0.57 -4.78 0.92
C ILE A 60 1.85 -4.06 1.38
N PRO A 61 2.86 -3.88 0.50
CA PRO A 61 4.11 -3.22 0.87
C PRO A 61 3.95 -1.75 1.30
N ALA A 62 2.92 -1.03 0.81
CA ALA A 62 2.60 0.33 1.27
C ALA A 62 2.31 0.39 2.78
N GLN A 63 1.89 -0.72 3.37
CA GLN A 63 1.58 -0.85 4.79
C GLN A 63 2.80 -1.32 5.60
N LEU A 64 3.92 -1.58 4.91
CA LEU A 64 5.16 -2.10 5.46
C LEU A 64 5.81 -1.12 6.44
N GLY A 65 5.97 -1.56 7.67
CA GLY A 65 6.66 -0.78 8.71
C GLY A 65 5.96 0.50 9.17
N LEU A 66 4.77 0.82 8.63
CA LEU A 66 4.05 2.02 9.03
C LEU A 66 3.17 1.83 10.26
N MET A 67 2.60 0.64 10.48
CA MET A 67 1.74 0.38 11.64
C MET A 67 2.41 0.71 12.98
N GLN A 68 3.74 0.62 13.08
CA GLN A 68 4.46 1.03 14.28
C GLN A 68 4.33 2.52 14.60
N PHE A 69 4.17 3.40 13.57
CA PHE A 69 3.94 4.83 13.79
C PHE A 69 2.55 5.08 14.36
N THR A 70 1.53 4.38 13.82
CA THR A 70 0.17 4.46 14.36
C THR A 70 0.09 3.88 15.77
N LEU A 71 0.73 2.72 16.02
CA LEU A 71 0.76 2.12 17.36
C LEU A 71 1.45 3.04 18.36
N ALA A 72 2.54 3.72 17.98
CA ALA A 72 3.18 4.72 18.84
C ALA A 72 2.20 5.85 19.20
N GLY A 73 1.47 6.40 18.20
CA GLY A 73 0.43 7.41 18.44
C GLY A 73 -0.72 6.90 19.33
N VAL A 74 -1.10 5.63 19.18
CA VAL A 74 -2.10 4.98 20.05
C VAL A 74 -1.60 4.90 21.49
N LEU A 75 -0.35 4.47 21.69
CA LEU A 75 0.24 4.35 23.02
C LEU A 75 0.50 5.70 23.68
N ASP A 76 0.84 6.72 22.91
CA ASP A 76 1.00 8.10 23.41
C ASP A 76 -0.35 8.69 23.85
N ALA A 77 -1.43 8.41 23.12
CA ALA A 77 -2.74 8.99 23.39
C ALA A 77 -3.53 8.24 24.48
N LEU A 78 -3.48 6.89 24.46
CA LEU A 78 -4.30 6.03 25.33
C LEU A 78 -3.51 5.38 26.47
N GLY A 79 -2.18 5.47 26.43
CA GLY A 79 -1.32 4.68 27.31
C GLY A 79 -1.27 3.19 26.91
N PRO A 80 -0.66 2.35 27.74
CA PRO A 80 -0.65 0.91 27.52
C PRO A 80 -2.07 0.33 27.54
N LEU A 81 -2.45 -0.39 26.46
CA LEU A 81 -3.76 -1.01 26.36
C LEU A 81 -3.95 -2.10 27.42
N ALA A 82 -5.12 -2.14 28.06
CA ALA A 82 -5.50 -3.15 29.05
C ALA A 82 -5.93 -4.46 28.36
N PRO A 83 -5.90 -5.62 29.09
CA PRO A 83 -6.42 -6.87 28.56
C PRO A 83 -7.87 -6.72 28.06
N GLY A 84 -8.12 -7.13 26.83
CA GLY A 84 -9.42 -7.05 26.17
C GLY A 84 -9.72 -5.71 25.49
N ASP A 85 -8.79 -4.76 25.50
CA ASP A 85 -8.90 -3.54 24.70
C ASP A 85 -8.59 -3.82 23.22
N ALA A 86 -9.23 -3.05 22.33
CA ALA A 86 -8.85 -2.91 20.95
C ALA A 86 -8.92 -1.43 20.57
N ALA A 87 -7.79 -0.86 20.20
CA ALA A 87 -7.70 0.52 19.74
C ALA A 87 -7.88 0.58 18.22
N LEU A 88 -8.62 1.59 17.74
CA LEU A 88 -8.83 1.94 16.35
C LEU A 88 -8.19 3.29 16.06
N ALA A 89 -7.53 3.43 14.91
CA ALA A 89 -7.04 4.69 14.38
C ALA A 89 -6.91 4.64 12.86
N ASN A 90 -7.07 5.79 12.17
CA ASN A 90 -6.77 5.93 10.75
C ASN A 90 -6.14 7.30 10.40
N HIS A 91 -5.91 8.17 11.38
CA HIS A 91 -5.50 9.55 11.14
C HIS A 91 -4.14 9.63 10.42
N PRO A 92 -4.06 10.11 9.15
CA PRO A 92 -2.83 10.07 8.34
C PRO A 92 -1.66 10.84 8.96
N TYR A 93 -1.93 11.93 9.69
CA TYR A 93 -0.93 12.76 10.33
C TYR A 93 -0.49 12.26 11.72
N LEU A 94 -1.10 11.15 12.20
CA LEU A 94 -0.72 10.45 13.43
C LEU A 94 -0.16 9.03 13.15
N GLY A 95 0.35 8.80 11.93
CA GLY A 95 0.98 7.54 11.55
C GLY A 95 0.14 6.68 10.59
N GLY A 96 -1.08 7.09 10.23
CA GLY A 96 -1.89 6.42 9.21
C GLY A 96 -1.43 6.71 7.78
N THR A 97 -2.13 6.13 6.83
CA THR A 97 -1.91 6.27 5.37
C THR A 97 -2.90 7.25 4.76
N HIS A 98 -4.14 6.84 4.56
CA HIS A 98 -5.32 7.60 4.21
C HIS A 98 -6.52 7.08 5.02
N LEU A 99 -7.65 7.78 4.96
CA LEU A 99 -8.74 7.46 5.88
C LEU A 99 -9.36 6.06 5.69
N PRO A 100 -9.48 5.49 4.47
CA PRO A 100 -9.99 4.12 4.31
C PRO A 100 -9.15 3.03 4.99
N ASP A 101 -7.86 3.26 5.24
CA ASP A 101 -6.98 2.30 5.91
C ASP A 101 -7.20 2.33 7.42
N LEU A 102 -8.19 1.57 7.90
CA LEU A 102 -8.46 1.44 9.34
C LEU A 102 -7.44 0.50 9.99
N GLN A 103 -6.86 0.94 11.12
CA GLN A 103 -5.88 0.16 11.86
C GLN A 103 -6.41 -0.22 13.23
N ILE A 104 -6.34 -1.50 13.58
CA ILE A 104 -6.73 -2.04 14.88
C ILE A 104 -5.51 -2.63 15.57
N PHE A 105 -5.37 -2.34 16.87
CA PHE A 105 -4.31 -2.89 17.72
C PHE A 105 -4.89 -3.48 18.99
N THR A 106 -4.45 -4.70 19.34
CA THR A 106 -4.84 -5.39 20.58
C THR A 106 -3.60 -5.76 21.39
N PRO A 107 -3.63 -5.61 22.73
CA PRO A 107 -2.53 -6.00 23.59
C PRO A 107 -2.50 -7.52 23.79
N VAL A 108 -1.31 -8.10 23.87
CA VAL A 108 -1.10 -9.52 24.13
C VAL A 108 -0.46 -9.69 25.50
N HIS A 109 -1.18 -10.37 26.40
CA HIS A 109 -0.71 -10.63 27.77
C HIS A 109 -0.47 -12.12 27.99
N ALA A 110 0.67 -12.47 28.61
CA ALA A 110 0.98 -13.82 29.03
C ALA A 110 1.38 -13.85 30.51
N GLY A 111 0.64 -14.62 31.32
CA GLY A 111 0.84 -14.66 32.77
C GLY A 111 0.66 -13.29 33.42
N GLY A 112 -0.37 -12.54 33.02
CA GLY A 112 -0.71 -11.20 33.53
C GLY A 112 0.26 -10.08 33.15
N ARG A 113 1.22 -10.31 32.23
CA ARG A 113 2.18 -9.30 31.79
C ARG A 113 2.05 -9.06 30.28
N LEU A 114 2.08 -7.81 29.89
CA LEU A 114 2.13 -7.41 28.48
C LEU A 114 3.41 -7.97 27.84
N ILE A 115 3.30 -8.66 26.71
CA ILE A 115 4.41 -9.21 25.95
C ILE A 115 4.54 -8.56 24.56
N GLY A 116 3.47 -7.93 24.07
CA GLY A 116 3.46 -7.28 22.76
C GLY A 116 2.05 -6.90 22.34
N TYR A 117 1.91 -6.60 21.04
CA TYR A 117 0.63 -6.26 20.42
C TYR A 117 0.47 -7.05 19.12
N ALA A 118 -0.78 -7.32 18.76
CA ALA A 118 -1.18 -7.75 17.43
C ALA A 118 -1.91 -6.58 16.77
N GLY A 119 -1.65 -6.35 15.48
CA GLY A 119 -2.28 -5.27 14.73
C GLY A 119 -2.69 -5.71 13.34
N SER A 120 -3.73 -5.10 12.82
CA SER A 120 -4.21 -5.21 11.45
C SER A 120 -4.43 -3.83 10.88
N ILE A 121 -4.13 -3.66 9.60
CA ILE A 121 -4.48 -2.52 8.76
C ILE A 121 -5.21 -3.04 7.55
N ALA A 122 -6.39 -2.50 7.23
CA ALA A 122 -7.18 -2.91 6.08
C ALA A 122 -7.82 -1.71 5.39
N HIS A 123 -7.85 -1.75 4.06
CA HIS A 123 -8.56 -0.77 3.24
C HIS A 123 -10.05 -1.08 3.24
N HIS A 124 -10.84 -0.25 3.91
CA HIS A 124 -12.30 -0.35 3.92
C HIS A 124 -12.89 0.25 2.65
N ILE A 125 -13.95 -0.37 2.14
CA ILE A 125 -14.60 0.04 0.88
C ILE A 125 -15.11 1.49 0.89
N ASP A 126 -15.47 2.01 2.07
CA ASP A 126 -15.95 3.37 2.28
C ASP A 126 -15.89 3.76 3.76
N VAL A 127 -15.40 4.95 4.05
CA VAL A 127 -15.41 5.56 5.40
C VAL A 127 -16.13 6.91 5.41
N GLY A 128 -17.04 7.12 4.48
CA GLY A 128 -17.80 8.36 4.32
C GLY A 128 -17.09 9.39 3.42
N GLY A 129 -17.27 10.66 3.70
CA GLY A 129 -16.68 11.74 2.91
C GLY A 129 -17.49 12.17 1.69
N ALA A 130 -16.90 13.05 0.88
CA ALA A 130 -17.58 13.74 -0.22
C ALA A 130 -17.92 12.81 -1.39
N THR A 131 -17.14 11.76 -1.62
CA THR A 131 -17.30 10.82 -2.73
C THR A 131 -17.32 9.38 -2.24
N ALA A 132 -17.97 8.50 -3.00
CA ALA A 132 -18.00 7.07 -2.72
C ALA A 132 -16.59 6.47 -2.77
N GLY A 133 -16.31 5.52 -1.87
CA GLY A 133 -14.98 4.96 -1.67
C GLY A 133 -14.04 5.87 -0.92
N SER A 134 -14.49 7.06 -0.48
CA SER A 134 -13.70 8.01 0.32
C SER A 134 -12.43 8.52 -0.37
N GLU A 135 -12.34 8.35 -1.68
CA GLU A 135 -11.20 8.75 -2.49
C GLU A 135 -11.61 9.72 -3.60
N ASN A 136 -10.91 10.85 -3.71
CA ASN A 136 -11.09 11.81 -4.78
C ASN A 136 -9.81 12.65 -4.96
N ALA A 137 -9.22 12.61 -6.17
CA ALA A 137 -8.03 13.42 -6.49
C ALA A 137 -8.28 14.93 -6.36
N GLU A 138 -9.52 15.37 -6.49
CA GLU A 138 -9.92 16.78 -6.41
C GLU A 138 -10.13 17.27 -4.97
N ASN A 139 -10.08 16.39 -3.96
CA ASN A 139 -10.15 16.82 -2.56
C ASN A 139 -8.97 17.74 -2.22
N THR A 140 -9.26 18.82 -1.50
CA THR A 140 -8.27 19.84 -1.12
C THR A 140 -7.88 19.79 0.35
N GLU A 141 -8.67 19.11 1.16
CA GLU A 141 -8.45 18.95 2.59
C GLU A 141 -8.96 17.58 3.08
N LEU A 142 -8.35 17.09 4.16
CA LEU A 142 -8.63 15.78 4.74
C LEU A 142 -10.09 15.58 5.17
N TYR A 143 -10.77 16.64 5.61
CA TYR A 143 -12.18 16.56 6.05
C TYR A 143 -13.16 16.14 4.94
N GLN A 144 -12.78 16.28 3.69
CA GLN A 144 -13.57 15.82 2.54
C GLN A 144 -13.46 14.30 2.31
N GLU A 145 -12.45 13.65 2.91
CA GLU A 145 -12.08 12.26 2.63
C GLU A 145 -12.80 11.23 3.50
N GLY A 146 -13.51 11.65 4.55
CA GLY A 146 -14.31 10.76 5.38
C GLY A 146 -14.07 10.88 6.89
N LEU A 147 -14.44 9.85 7.62
CA LEU A 147 -14.31 9.79 9.08
C LEU A 147 -12.84 9.72 9.49
N ILE A 148 -12.45 10.65 10.35
CA ILE A 148 -11.12 10.68 10.96
C ILE A 148 -11.23 10.07 12.36
N PHE A 149 -10.57 8.93 12.57
CA PHE A 149 -10.43 8.31 13.88
C PHE A 149 -9.05 8.67 14.47
N PRO A 150 -8.99 9.59 15.45
CA PRO A 150 -7.83 9.64 16.32
C PRO A 150 -7.76 8.34 17.11
N PRO A 151 -6.66 8.02 17.82
CA PRO A 151 -6.60 6.85 18.67
C PRO A 151 -7.80 6.76 19.62
N VAL A 152 -8.68 5.76 19.44
CA VAL A 152 -9.90 5.53 20.23
C VAL A 152 -10.05 4.05 20.55
N LEU A 153 -10.72 3.72 21.66
CA LEU A 153 -11.04 2.33 21.98
C LEU A 153 -12.32 1.89 21.25
N LEU A 154 -12.16 1.00 20.27
CA LEU A 154 -13.27 0.31 19.58
C LEU A 154 -13.88 -0.77 20.47
N VAL A 155 -13.05 -1.42 21.27
CA VAL A 155 -13.42 -2.36 22.33
C VAL A 155 -12.68 -1.96 23.59
N GLU A 156 -13.39 -1.85 24.72
CA GLU A 156 -12.83 -1.54 26.04
C GLU A 156 -13.08 -2.73 26.99
N ARG A 157 -12.00 -3.35 27.48
CA ARG A 157 -12.04 -4.50 28.40
C ARG A 157 -13.03 -5.59 27.96
N GLY A 158 -13.01 -5.92 26.67
CA GLY A 158 -13.87 -6.93 26.05
C GLY A 158 -15.29 -6.46 25.72
N ARG A 159 -15.63 -5.20 25.94
CA ARG A 159 -16.95 -4.63 25.63
C ARG A 159 -16.85 -3.67 24.45
N ARG A 160 -17.69 -3.90 23.43
CA ARG A 160 -17.78 -2.98 22.27
C ARG A 160 -18.21 -1.58 22.72
N ASN A 161 -17.55 -0.55 22.21
CA ASN A 161 -17.98 0.83 22.31
C ASN A 161 -19.15 1.07 21.35
N ARG A 162 -20.37 0.82 21.82
CA ARG A 162 -21.60 0.88 21.01
C ARG A 162 -21.75 2.22 20.31
N SER A 163 -21.50 3.32 21.00
CA SER A 163 -21.64 4.66 20.43
C SER A 163 -20.70 4.88 19.23
N LEU A 164 -19.46 4.35 19.30
CA LEU A 164 -18.50 4.42 18.20
C LEU A 164 -18.94 3.54 17.02
N TRP A 165 -19.41 2.32 17.30
CA TRP A 165 -19.94 1.43 16.26
C TRP A 165 -21.15 2.03 15.56
N ASP A 166 -22.10 2.62 16.28
CA ASP A 166 -23.28 3.26 15.72
C ASP A 166 -22.89 4.50 14.90
N LEU A 167 -21.90 5.29 15.38
CA LEU A 167 -21.38 6.43 14.64
C LEU A 167 -20.74 6.00 13.31
N ILE A 168 -19.91 4.95 13.32
CA ILE A 168 -19.30 4.42 12.08
C ILE A 168 -20.40 4.01 11.10
N ARG A 169 -21.33 3.14 11.53
CA ARG A 169 -22.42 2.62 10.67
C ARG A 169 -23.32 3.72 10.10
N ALA A 170 -23.52 4.81 10.82
CA ALA A 170 -24.35 5.93 10.37
C ALA A 170 -23.66 6.83 9.32
N ASN A 171 -22.33 6.74 9.17
CA ASN A 171 -21.55 7.66 8.34
C ASN A 171 -20.87 7.01 7.13
N VAL A 172 -21.02 5.69 6.94
CA VAL A 172 -20.45 4.95 5.81
C VAL A 172 -21.54 4.50 4.84
N ARG A 173 -21.20 4.35 3.56
CA ARG A 173 -22.17 3.97 2.51
C ARG A 173 -22.54 2.48 2.52
N ASP A 174 -21.63 1.61 3.01
CA ASP A 174 -21.88 0.18 3.21
C ASP A 174 -21.60 -0.21 4.67
N PRO A 175 -22.58 0.01 5.58
CA PRO A 175 -22.41 -0.23 7.01
C PRO A 175 -22.24 -1.71 7.36
N ASP A 176 -22.74 -2.64 6.54
CA ASP A 176 -22.65 -4.06 6.80
C ASP A 176 -21.27 -4.60 6.42
N ALA A 177 -20.74 -4.21 5.25
CA ALA A 177 -19.38 -4.54 4.85
C ALA A 177 -18.35 -3.95 5.84
N THR A 178 -18.46 -2.65 6.16
CA THR A 178 -17.55 -1.99 7.11
C THR A 178 -17.55 -2.65 8.48
N ALA A 179 -18.73 -2.98 9.02
CA ALA A 179 -18.83 -3.66 10.31
C ALA A 179 -18.25 -5.08 10.26
N GLY A 180 -18.52 -5.83 9.18
CA GLY A 180 -17.97 -7.17 8.96
C GLY A 180 -16.45 -7.17 8.87
N ASP A 181 -15.87 -6.22 8.15
CA ASP A 181 -14.42 -6.08 7.99
C ASP A 181 -13.72 -5.68 9.30
N LEU A 182 -14.32 -4.79 10.11
CA LEU A 182 -13.83 -4.50 11.47
C LEU A 182 -13.82 -5.74 12.37
N GLU A 183 -14.84 -6.61 12.29
CA GLU A 183 -14.87 -7.87 13.03
C GLU A 183 -13.82 -8.85 12.52
N ALA A 184 -13.54 -8.87 11.21
CA ALA A 184 -12.47 -9.69 10.63
C ALA A 184 -11.09 -9.25 11.15
N GLN A 185 -10.81 -7.94 11.19
CA GLN A 185 -9.58 -7.39 11.77
C GLN A 185 -9.45 -7.73 13.26
N LEU A 186 -10.52 -7.57 14.06
CA LEU A 186 -10.53 -7.96 15.48
C LEU A 186 -10.25 -9.45 15.65
N SER A 187 -10.81 -10.30 14.78
CA SER A 187 -10.61 -11.75 14.82
C SER A 187 -9.17 -12.13 14.45
N ALA A 188 -8.57 -11.48 13.45
CA ALA A 188 -7.16 -11.65 13.10
C ALA A 188 -6.23 -11.25 14.26
N CYS A 189 -6.46 -10.08 14.87
CA CYS A 189 -5.68 -9.62 16.02
C CYS A 189 -5.81 -10.58 17.22
N ARG A 190 -7.02 -11.08 17.50
CA ARG A 190 -7.26 -12.09 18.54
C ARG A 190 -6.46 -13.35 18.26
N ARG A 191 -6.50 -13.86 17.02
CA ARG A 191 -5.75 -15.05 16.63
C ARG A 191 -4.25 -14.86 16.82
N GLY A 192 -3.70 -13.71 16.42
CA GLY A 192 -2.29 -13.37 16.65
C GLY A 192 -1.93 -13.40 18.14
N GLY A 193 -2.79 -12.82 18.99
CA GLY A 193 -2.62 -12.85 20.44
C GLY A 193 -2.62 -14.26 21.03
N GLU A 194 -3.59 -15.10 20.64
CA GLU A 194 -3.69 -16.51 21.06
C GLU A 194 -2.41 -17.28 20.71
N ARG A 195 -1.94 -17.16 19.47
CA ARG A 195 -0.72 -17.84 19.00
C ARG A 195 0.53 -17.39 19.75
N LEU A 196 0.67 -16.10 20.05
CA LEU A 196 1.79 -15.60 20.87
C LEU A 196 1.74 -16.15 22.30
N VAL A 197 0.55 -16.28 22.90
CA VAL A 197 0.37 -16.91 24.22
C VAL A 197 0.71 -18.40 24.18
N GLU A 198 0.30 -19.12 23.14
CA GLU A 198 0.69 -20.53 22.93
C GLU A 198 2.21 -20.71 22.80
N LEU A 199 2.90 -19.80 22.07
CA LEU A 199 4.36 -19.79 22.02
C LEU A 199 4.97 -19.58 23.40
N CYS A 200 4.40 -18.69 24.20
CA CYS A 200 4.86 -18.48 25.59
C CYS A 200 4.63 -19.71 26.48
N ALA A 201 3.52 -20.43 26.31
CA ALA A 201 3.28 -21.70 27.03
C ALA A 201 4.28 -22.79 26.65
N ARG A 202 4.62 -22.88 25.35
CA ARG A 202 5.56 -23.90 24.81
C ARG A 202 7.02 -23.62 25.16
N HIS A 203 7.48 -22.38 25.01
CA HIS A 203 8.90 -22.01 25.06
C HIS A 203 9.26 -21.22 26.34
N GLY A 204 8.28 -20.82 27.13
CA GLY A 204 8.44 -19.92 28.25
C GLY A 204 8.43 -18.45 27.84
N ARG A 205 7.69 -17.61 28.58
CA ARG A 205 7.54 -16.19 28.27
C ARG A 205 8.88 -15.44 28.12
N ALA A 206 9.83 -15.71 29.02
CA ALA A 206 11.15 -15.05 28.99
C ALA A 206 11.91 -15.36 27.68
N THR A 207 11.79 -16.59 27.17
CA THR A 207 12.40 -17.02 25.91
C THR A 207 11.74 -16.32 24.72
N VAL A 208 10.38 -16.25 24.69
CA VAL A 208 9.67 -15.59 23.59
C VAL A 208 9.98 -14.09 23.54
N VAL A 209 9.88 -13.37 24.67
CA VAL A 209 10.21 -11.94 24.74
C VAL A 209 11.69 -11.68 24.42
N GLY A 210 12.60 -12.55 24.90
CA GLY A 210 13.99 -12.47 24.54
C GLY A 210 14.27 -12.79 23.07
N GLY A 211 13.46 -13.67 22.45
CA GLY A 211 13.50 -13.97 21.01
C GLY A 211 13.10 -12.77 20.17
N MET A 212 12.09 -12.01 20.58
CA MET A 212 11.70 -10.75 19.94
C MET A 212 12.86 -9.75 19.92
N GLU A 213 13.48 -9.50 21.07
CA GLU A 213 14.64 -8.59 21.17
C GLU A 213 15.83 -9.11 20.36
N GLY A 214 16.13 -10.41 20.48
CA GLY A 214 17.22 -11.06 19.73
C GLY A 214 17.04 -10.97 18.22
N LEU A 215 15.80 -11.08 17.73
CA LEU A 215 15.45 -10.94 16.32
C LEU A 215 15.72 -9.50 15.85
N LEU A 216 15.22 -8.50 16.55
CA LEU A 216 15.39 -7.09 16.20
C LEU A 216 16.88 -6.69 16.19
N GLU A 217 17.62 -7.07 17.22
CA GLU A 217 19.06 -6.78 17.31
C GLU A 217 19.89 -7.57 16.28
N GLY A 218 19.48 -8.81 15.97
CA GLY A 218 20.08 -9.62 14.91
C GLY A 218 19.89 -8.98 13.54
N THR A 219 18.68 -8.54 13.23
CA THR A 219 18.35 -7.82 12.00
C THR A 219 19.12 -6.50 11.92
N SER A 220 19.15 -5.72 12.99
CA SER A 220 19.89 -4.46 13.07
C SER A 220 21.38 -4.62 12.75
N ARG A 221 22.03 -5.64 13.31
CA ARG A 221 23.45 -5.91 13.01
C ARG A 221 23.66 -6.29 11.53
N ARG A 222 22.79 -7.14 10.96
CA ARG A 222 22.87 -7.54 9.54
C ARG A 222 22.64 -6.36 8.62
N ALA A 223 21.59 -5.57 8.85
CA ALA A 223 21.27 -4.37 8.07
C ALA A 223 22.42 -3.36 8.07
N ARG A 224 23.00 -3.11 9.25
CA ARG A 224 24.16 -2.20 9.37
C ARG A 224 25.39 -2.74 8.65
N ALA A 225 25.65 -4.05 8.67
CA ALA A 225 26.73 -4.68 7.94
C ALA A 225 26.52 -4.56 6.43
N GLU A 226 25.30 -4.85 5.95
CA GLU A 226 24.89 -4.70 4.56
C GLU A 226 25.13 -3.26 4.08
N PHE A 227 24.59 -2.25 4.75
CA PHE A 227 24.78 -0.85 4.35
C PHE A 227 26.25 -0.41 4.39
N ARG A 228 27.10 -0.98 5.26
CA ARG A 228 28.54 -0.69 5.28
C ARG A 228 29.28 -1.24 4.06
N SER A 229 28.76 -2.30 3.43
CA SER A 229 29.33 -2.89 2.22
C SER A 229 28.98 -2.11 0.95
N TRP A 230 27.92 -1.26 1.00
CA TRP A 230 27.48 -0.47 -0.13
C TRP A 230 28.43 0.70 -0.42
N PRO A 231 28.49 1.18 -1.68
CA PRO A 231 29.25 2.39 -2.04
C PRO A 231 28.83 3.59 -1.19
N ARG A 232 29.79 4.51 -0.93
CA ARG A 232 29.51 5.73 -0.16
C ARG A 232 29.19 6.93 -1.04
N THR A 233 29.17 6.74 -2.34
CA THR A 233 28.79 7.77 -3.31
C THR A 233 27.35 8.17 -3.11
N ALA A 234 27.05 9.44 -3.24
CA ALA A 234 25.67 9.91 -3.30
C ALA A 234 25.16 9.76 -4.75
N VAL A 235 23.95 9.28 -4.90
CA VAL A 235 23.24 9.13 -6.18
C VAL A 235 21.88 9.82 -6.08
N GLU A 236 21.36 10.28 -7.22
CA GLU A 236 20.10 11.01 -7.28
C GLU A 236 19.24 10.47 -8.42
N ALA A 237 17.94 10.44 -8.20
CA ALA A 237 16.96 10.14 -9.24
C ALA A 237 15.74 11.06 -9.08
N GLU A 238 15.05 11.27 -10.19
CA GLU A 238 13.79 12.01 -10.18
C GLU A 238 12.75 11.36 -11.08
N GLY A 239 11.50 11.59 -10.76
CA GLY A 239 10.34 11.18 -11.54
C GLY A 239 9.22 12.19 -11.40
N PHE A 240 8.17 12.04 -12.18
CA PHE A 240 7.08 13.01 -12.20
C PHE A 240 5.73 12.29 -12.20
N LEU A 241 4.75 12.85 -11.48
CA LEU A 241 3.35 12.61 -11.79
C LEU A 241 2.98 13.44 -13.02
N ASP A 242 2.03 12.97 -13.82
CA ASP A 242 1.54 13.69 -15.01
C ASP A 242 1.01 15.09 -14.62
N ASP A 243 0.29 15.16 -13.51
CA ASP A 243 -0.22 16.38 -12.84
C ASP A 243 -0.73 16.07 -11.41
N ASP A 244 -1.25 17.07 -10.71
CA ASP A 244 -1.85 16.89 -9.38
C ASP A 244 -3.36 16.50 -9.41
N GLY A 245 -3.97 16.36 -10.59
CA GLY A 245 -5.39 16.08 -10.76
C GLY A 245 -6.29 17.32 -10.77
N VAL A 246 -5.78 18.47 -10.36
CA VAL A 246 -6.49 19.77 -10.35
C VAL A 246 -5.88 20.75 -11.37
N THR A 247 -4.56 20.84 -11.38
CA THR A 247 -3.79 21.73 -12.29
C THR A 247 -3.20 20.91 -13.44
N PHE A 248 -4.00 20.70 -14.49
CA PHE A 248 -3.63 19.83 -15.61
C PHE A 248 -2.40 20.30 -16.38
N GLY A 249 -1.59 19.33 -16.82
CA GLY A 249 -0.40 19.56 -17.62
C GLY A 249 0.76 20.21 -16.86
N ARG A 250 0.66 20.30 -15.54
CA ARG A 250 1.75 20.73 -14.67
C ARG A 250 2.31 19.54 -13.90
N PRO A 251 3.44 18.95 -14.37
CA PRO A 251 4.03 17.80 -13.71
C PRO A 251 4.44 18.08 -12.27
N VAL A 252 4.26 17.08 -11.39
CA VAL A 252 4.66 17.15 -9.99
C VAL A 252 5.95 16.36 -9.81
N ARG A 253 7.04 17.02 -9.44
CA ARG A 253 8.37 16.42 -9.30
C ARG A 253 8.50 15.65 -8.00
N ILE A 254 8.98 14.41 -8.12
CA ILE A 254 9.44 13.57 -7.00
C ILE A 254 10.95 13.35 -7.19
N HIS A 255 11.73 13.67 -6.18
CA HIS A 255 13.17 13.59 -6.21
C HIS A 255 13.70 12.85 -4.99
N ALA A 256 14.73 12.06 -5.16
CA ALA A 256 15.43 11.42 -4.07
C ALA A 256 16.95 11.44 -4.29
N ARG A 257 17.69 11.76 -3.24
CA ARG A 257 19.13 11.58 -3.12
C ARG A 257 19.42 10.51 -2.07
N VAL A 258 20.19 9.51 -2.43
CA VAL A 258 20.48 8.37 -1.56
C VAL A 258 21.98 8.29 -1.31
N GLN A 259 22.38 8.09 -0.05
CA GLN A 259 23.76 7.94 0.36
C GLN A 259 23.90 7.06 1.59
N VAL A 260 24.93 6.22 1.63
CA VAL A 260 25.30 5.51 2.85
C VAL A 260 26.21 6.37 3.73
N HIS A 261 25.80 6.56 4.98
CA HIS A 261 26.60 7.29 5.99
C HIS A 261 26.68 6.48 7.29
N ARG A 262 27.92 6.14 7.70
CA ARG A 262 28.22 5.42 8.98
C ARG A 262 27.42 4.12 9.21
N GLY A 263 27.05 3.42 8.12
CA GLY A 263 26.27 2.16 8.17
C GLY A 263 24.76 2.36 8.36
N ALA A 264 24.28 3.54 7.99
CA ALA A 264 22.88 3.86 7.80
C ALA A 264 22.66 4.39 6.37
N LEU A 265 21.51 4.12 5.79
CA LEU A 265 21.08 4.70 4.53
C LEU A 265 20.38 6.02 4.82
N VAL A 266 20.83 7.09 4.18
CA VAL A 266 20.18 8.40 4.21
C VAL A 266 19.46 8.59 2.89
N VAL A 267 18.17 8.82 2.96
CA VAL A 267 17.25 9.11 1.84
C VAL A 267 16.78 10.56 1.99
N ASP A 268 17.28 11.43 1.14
CA ASP A 268 16.90 12.85 1.14
C ASP A 268 15.95 13.11 -0.02
N VAL A 269 14.70 13.44 0.30
CA VAL A 269 13.63 13.74 -0.66
C VAL A 269 13.27 15.24 -0.69
N SER A 270 14.12 16.10 -0.11
CA SER A 270 13.89 17.56 -0.02
C SER A 270 13.77 18.25 -1.37
N GLY A 271 14.28 17.65 -2.45
CA GLY A 271 14.16 18.15 -3.82
C GLY A 271 12.82 17.92 -4.49
N SER A 272 11.86 17.26 -3.81
CA SER A 272 10.50 17.04 -4.32
C SER A 272 9.65 18.32 -4.28
N SER A 273 8.57 18.34 -5.06
CA SER A 273 7.62 19.48 -5.09
C SER A 273 7.07 19.82 -3.71
N PRO A 274 6.68 21.09 -3.47
CA PRO A 274 5.83 21.45 -2.33
C PRO A 274 4.53 20.64 -2.33
N GLN A 275 3.85 20.60 -1.17
CA GLN A 275 2.49 20.04 -1.10
C GLN A 275 1.56 20.74 -2.10
N VAL A 276 0.58 20.01 -2.63
CA VAL A 276 -0.38 20.47 -3.63
C VAL A 276 -1.78 20.58 -3.04
N ARG A 277 -2.65 21.37 -3.71
CA ARG A 277 -4.06 21.51 -3.33
C ARG A 277 -4.92 20.39 -3.93
N SER A 278 -4.47 19.16 -3.73
CA SER A 278 -5.18 17.95 -4.16
C SER A 278 -4.80 16.80 -3.24
N SER A 279 -5.38 15.65 -3.42
CA SER A 279 -5.19 14.51 -2.51
C SER A 279 -4.00 13.60 -2.85
N VAL A 280 -3.13 14.01 -3.80
CA VAL A 280 -1.92 13.22 -4.14
C VAL A 280 -0.74 13.45 -3.19
N ASN A 281 -0.92 14.24 -2.12
CA ASN A 281 0.08 14.39 -1.07
C ASN A 281 0.26 13.08 -0.28
N VAL A 282 1.45 12.88 0.27
CA VAL A 282 1.84 11.64 0.95
C VAL A 282 2.09 11.89 2.44
N PRO A 283 1.33 11.28 3.35
CA PRO A 283 1.60 11.34 4.78
C PRO A 283 2.99 10.79 5.12
N TRP A 284 3.57 11.30 6.20
CA TRP A 284 4.93 10.97 6.61
C TRP A 284 5.17 9.47 6.76
N ALA A 285 4.23 8.70 7.32
CA ALA A 285 4.34 7.25 7.47
C ALA A 285 4.41 6.54 6.10
N SER A 286 3.63 6.98 5.10
CA SER A 286 3.66 6.40 3.75
C SER A 286 4.96 6.71 3.01
N THR A 287 5.59 7.87 3.25
CA THR A 287 6.94 8.18 2.74
C THR A 287 7.97 7.21 3.31
N HIS A 288 7.86 6.85 4.59
CA HIS A 288 8.70 5.81 5.19
C HIS A 288 8.45 4.44 4.55
N ALA A 289 7.19 4.05 4.35
CA ALA A 289 6.85 2.77 3.74
C ALA A 289 7.46 2.62 2.34
N ALA A 290 7.41 3.66 1.49
CA ALA A 290 8.06 3.67 0.18
C ALA A 290 9.58 3.49 0.27
N ALA A 291 10.23 4.16 1.23
CA ALA A 291 11.67 4.03 1.44
C ALA A 291 12.04 2.63 1.96
N TYR A 292 11.25 2.09 2.88
CA TYR A 292 11.48 0.73 3.42
C TYR A 292 11.27 -0.34 2.35
N PHE A 293 10.24 -0.20 1.51
CA PHE A 293 10.03 -1.07 0.36
C PHE A 293 11.24 -1.05 -0.59
N ALA A 294 11.68 0.14 -1.02
CA ALA A 294 12.81 0.27 -1.92
C ALA A 294 14.07 -0.38 -1.32
N VAL A 295 14.35 -0.12 -0.04
CA VAL A 295 15.48 -0.75 0.68
C VAL A 295 15.34 -2.27 0.70
N ARG A 296 14.13 -2.80 0.94
CA ARG A 296 13.88 -4.24 0.99
C ARG A 296 14.20 -4.92 -0.34
N CYS A 297 13.98 -4.24 -1.47
CA CYS A 297 14.33 -4.75 -2.80
C CYS A 297 15.84 -4.88 -3.03
N PHE A 298 16.67 -4.17 -2.26
CA PHE A 298 18.11 -4.12 -2.46
C PHE A 298 18.95 -4.74 -1.35
N VAL A 299 18.38 -5.05 -0.19
CA VAL A 299 19.09 -5.79 0.87
C VAL A 299 19.00 -7.31 0.64
N GLY A 300 19.93 -8.06 1.25
CA GLY A 300 19.91 -9.53 1.16
C GLY A 300 18.58 -10.13 1.66
N ALA A 301 18.12 -11.19 0.98
CA ALA A 301 16.85 -11.84 1.30
C ALA A 301 16.80 -12.43 2.72
N GLU A 302 17.97 -12.75 3.29
CA GLU A 302 18.13 -13.29 4.65
C GLU A 302 17.96 -12.24 5.76
N ILE A 303 17.89 -10.94 5.42
CA ILE A 303 17.65 -9.87 6.40
C ILE A 303 16.14 -9.75 6.63
N PRO A 304 15.63 -10.07 7.83
CA PRO A 304 14.21 -9.98 8.11
C PRO A 304 13.67 -8.55 8.00
N GLN A 305 12.42 -8.44 7.60
CA GLN A 305 11.71 -7.19 7.49
C GLN A 305 11.02 -6.86 8.81
N ASN A 306 11.68 -6.06 9.63
CA ASN A 306 11.17 -5.61 10.93
C ASN A 306 11.86 -4.31 11.36
N ASP A 307 11.55 -3.79 12.54
CA ASP A 307 12.12 -2.55 13.07
C ASP A 307 13.68 -2.57 13.11
N GLY A 308 14.30 -3.74 13.21
CA GLY A 308 15.76 -3.85 13.18
C GLY A 308 16.39 -3.38 11.85
N LEU A 309 15.68 -3.52 10.73
CA LEU A 309 16.09 -2.97 9.42
C LEU A 309 15.80 -1.47 9.33
N THR A 310 14.56 -1.08 9.65
CA THR A 310 14.06 0.27 9.41
C THR A 310 14.77 1.34 10.22
N ARG A 311 15.27 1.01 11.41
CA ARG A 311 16.04 1.95 12.28
C ARG A 311 17.37 2.43 11.66
N HIS A 312 17.84 1.78 10.59
CA HIS A 312 19.04 2.19 9.85
C HIS A 312 18.72 2.93 8.54
N VAL A 313 17.45 3.27 8.30
CA VAL A 313 17.00 4.10 7.18
C VAL A 313 16.57 5.45 7.72
N ARG A 314 17.32 6.49 7.39
CA ARG A 314 17.00 7.87 7.79
C ARG A 314 16.44 8.63 6.60
N ILE A 315 15.25 9.19 6.75
CA ILE A 315 14.62 10.01 5.72
C ILE A 315 14.73 11.48 6.10
N VAL A 316 15.10 12.32 5.13
CA VAL A 316 15.15 13.77 5.24
C VAL A 316 14.10 14.33 4.29
N CYS A 317 13.11 15.04 4.86
CA CYS A 317 12.04 15.67 4.12
C CYS A 317 11.55 16.91 4.87
N PRO A 318 11.52 18.10 4.24
CA PRO A 318 10.96 19.28 4.87
C PRO A 318 9.45 19.17 5.03
N GLU A 319 8.91 19.72 6.09
CA GLU A 319 7.47 19.89 6.25
C GLU A 319 6.92 20.84 5.17
N GLY A 320 5.70 20.59 4.70
CA GLY A 320 5.12 21.30 3.57
C GLY A 320 5.57 20.79 2.18
N SER A 321 6.38 19.73 2.14
CA SER A 321 6.62 18.97 0.91
C SER A 321 5.42 18.08 0.58
N ILE A 322 5.24 17.71 -0.71
CA ILE A 322 4.25 16.70 -1.13
C ILE A 322 4.44 15.35 -0.41
N LEU A 323 5.67 15.03 0.04
CA LEU A 323 6.03 13.82 0.77
C LEU A 323 5.99 13.96 2.29
N ARG A 324 5.64 15.14 2.80
CA ARG A 324 5.38 15.47 4.21
C ARG A 324 4.49 16.70 4.30
N PRO A 325 3.24 16.60 3.85
CA PRO A 325 2.33 17.74 3.85
C PRO A 325 1.96 18.16 5.28
N ALA A 326 1.60 19.42 5.41
CA ALA A 326 1.04 19.96 6.65
C ALA A 326 -0.48 19.66 6.73
N PHE A 327 -0.97 19.31 7.92
CA PHE A 327 -2.40 19.16 8.17
C PHE A 327 -3.13 20.49 7.89
N PRO A 328 -4.34 20.46 7.29
CA PRO A 328 -5.18 19.35 6.91
C PRO A 328 -5.14 18.99 5.41
N ALA A 329 -4.00 19.04 4.74
CA ALA A 329 -3.91 18.70 3.32
C ALA A 329 -4.54 17.31 3.02
N ALA A 330 -5.23 17.20 1.88
CA ALA A 330 -5.84 15.97 1.42
C ALA A 330 -4.79 14.93 0.99
N VAL A 331 -5.06 13.64 1.19
CA VAL A 331 -4.10 12.54 0.98
C VAL A 331 -4.73 11.26 0.40
N SER A 332 -6.03 11.26 0.03
CA SER A 332 -6.73 10.03 -0.37
C SER A 332 -6.09 9.35 -1.58
N ALA A 333 -5.63 10.11 -2.59
CA ALA A 333 -4.94 9.59 -3.79
C ALA A 333 -3.41 9.49 -3.62
N ARG A 334 -2.90 9.42 -2.39
CA ARG A 334 -1.46 9.31 -2.07
C ARG A 334 -0.74 8.18 -2.80
N HIS A 335 -1.46 7.09 -3.10
CA HIS A 335 -0.92 5.89 -3.73
C HIS A 335 -0.18 6.19 -5.04
N LEU A 336 -0.66 7.13 -5.86
CA LEU A 336 0.00 7.54 -7.11
C LEU A 336 1.41 8.09 -6.84
N THR A 337 1.53 8.96 -5.85
CA THR A 337 2.81 9.57 -5.47
C THR A 337 3.73 8.57 -4.77
N VAL A 338 3.18 7.68 -3.93
CA VAL A 338 3.94 6.61 -3.24
C VAL A 338 4.55 5.64 -4.26
N GLN A 339 3.79 5.25 -5.29
CA GLN A 339 4.28 4.42 -6.40
C GLN A 339 5.44 5.11 -7.13
N ARG A 340 5.28 6.39 -7.48
CA ARG A 340 6.36 7.17 -8.13
C ARG A 340 7.57 7.34 -7.24
N LEU A 341 7.39 7.59 -5.94
CA LEU A 341 8.51 7.67 -4.99
C LEU A 341 9.27 6.36 -4.91
N SER A 342 8.57 5.23 -4.86
CA SER A 342 9.18 3.91 -4.82
C SER A 342 9.99 3.62 -6.09
N GLU A 343 9.46 3.97 -7.25
CA GLU A 343 10.18 3.89 -8.54
C GLU A 343 11.46 4.73 -8.52
N VAL A 344 11.38 6.00 -8.09
CA VAL A 344 12.50 6.92 -8.01
C VAL A 344 13.59 6.39 -7.06
N LEU A 345 13.18 5.85 -5.91
CA LEU A 345 14.10 5.26 -4.94
C LEU A 345 14.77 3.98 -5.46
N CYS A 346 14.01 3.11 -6.13
CA CYS A 346 14.58 1.90 -6.76
C CYS A 346 15.58 2.27 -7.87
N ARG A 347 15.34 3.32 -8.65
CA ARG A 347 16.30 3.82 -9.65
C ARG A 347 17.55 4.37 -9.00
N ALA A 348 17.42 5.20 -7.96
CA ALA A 348 18.58 5.72 -7.23
C ALA A 348 19.41 4.59 -6.59
N LEU A 349 18.75 3.60 -5.97
CA LEU A 349 19.44 2.44 -5.43
C LEU A 349 20.07 1.56 -6.52
N GLY A 350 19.44 1.45 -7.69
CA GLY A 350 20.01 0.76 -8.86
C GLY A 350 21.26 1.46 -9.42
N GLU A 351 21.32 2.79 -9.36
CA GLU A 351 22.55 3.55 -9.69
C GLU A 351 23.66 3.34 -8.64
N LEU A 352 23.27 3.23 -7.35
CA LEU A 352 24.21 2.94 -6.28
C LEU A 352 24.75 1.50 -6.35
N LEU A 353 23.91 0.54 -6.77
CA LEU A 353 24.16 -0.89 -6.84
C LEU A 353 23.83 -1.44 -8.24
N PRO A 354 24.65 -1.15 -9.26
CA PRO A 354 24.34 -1.48 -10.67
C PRO A 354 24.09 -2.97 -10.92
N ASP A 355 24.73 -3.84 -10.18
CA ASP A 355 24.55 -5.31 -10.30
C ASP A 355 23.15 -5.77 -9.82
N ARG A 356 22.42 -4.93 -9.07
CA ARG A 356 21.07 -5.18 -8.58
C ARG A 356 20.03 -4.29 -9.31
N ALA A 357 20.46 -3.51 -10.31
CA ALA A 357 19.59 -2.60 -11.04
C ALA A 357 18.53 -3.37 -11.86
N VAL A 358 17.30 -2.88 -11.81
CA VAL A 358 16.17 -3.37 -12.61
C VAL A 358 15.55 -2.19 -13.35
N ALA A 359 14.97 -2.45 -14.52
CA ALA A 359 14.20 -1.44 -15.22
C ALA A 359 12.94 -1.05 -14.44
N SER A 360 12.41 0.15 -14.66
CA SER A 360 11.22 0.61 -13.96
C SER A 360 10.00 -0.23 -14.32
N SER A 361 9.26 -0.68 -13.32
CA SER A 361 7.89 -1.17 -13.51
C SER A 361 6.95 0.01 -13.76
N HIS A 362 5.73 -0.27 -14.18
CA HIS A 362 4.72 0.77 -14.30
C HIS A 362 4.43 1.43 -12.94
N VAL A 363 4.05 2.69 -12.96
CA VAL A 363 3.47 3.42 -11.83
C VAL A 363 2.12 4.01 -12.23
N SER A 364 1.53 3.48 -13.30
CA SER A 364 0.26 3.97 -13.83
C SER A 364 -0.91 3.75 -12.88
N PHE A 365 -0.87 2.66 -12.12
CA PHE A 365 -1.82 2.34 -11.08
C PHE A 365 -3.28 2.66 -11.46
N PRO A 366 -3.85 2.06 -12.52
CA PRO A 366 -5.24 2.30 -12.84
C PRO A 366 -6.14 1.77 -11.72
N ALA A 367 -6.74 2.69 -11.00
CA ALA A 367 -7.69 2.40 -9.92
C ALA A 367 -8.94 3.26 -10.10
N PHE A 368 -10.08 2.75 -9.68
CA PHE A 368 -11.33 3.50 -9.70
C PHE A 368 -12.30 2.98 -8.66
N VAL A 369 -13.22 3.86 -8.27
CA VAL A 369 -14.36 3.53 -7.43
C VAL A 369 -15.61 4.09 -8.11
N PHE A 370 -16.54 3.22 -8.52
CA PHE A 370 -17.83 3.61 -9.07
C PHE A 370 -18.95 3.18 -8.13
N GLN A 371 -19.86 4.12 -7.85
CA GLN A 371 -21.12 3.81 -7.16
C GLN A 371 -22.28 3.71 -8.16
N ALA A 372 -23.16 2.75 -7.95
CA ALA A 372 -24.39 2.57 -8.70
C ALA A 372 -25.46 1.90 -7.85
N VAL A 373 -26.74 2.20 -8.10
CA VAL A 373 -27.83 1.40 -7.53
C VAL A 373 -27.99 0.14 -8.38
N ASP A 374 -27.77 -1.03 -7.76
CA ASP A 374 -27.94 -2.29 -8.46
C ASP A 374 -29.43 -2.57 -8.73
N PRO A 375 -29.85 -2.65 -10.02
CA PRO A 375 -31.25 -2.88 -10.37
C PRO A 375 -31.78 -4.25 -9.91
N ARG A 376 -30.89 -5.20 -9.58
CA ARG A 376 -31.28 -6.54 -9.10
C ARG A 376 -31.69 -6.53 -7.61
N SER A 377 -31.04 -5.72 -6.80
CA SER A 377 -31.25 -5.67 -5.34
C SER A 377 -31.85 -4.36 -4.85
N GLY A 378 -31.81 -3.28 -5.65
CA GLY A 378 -32.17 -1.93 -5.24
C GLY A 378 -31.17 -1.30 -4.25
N ARG A 379 -30.05 -1.93 -3.98
CA ARG A 379 -29.03 -1.46 -3.04
C ARG A 379 -27.92 -0.68 -3.75
N LEU A 380 -27.31 0.25 -3.03
CA LEU A 380 -26.08 0.91 -3.47
C LEU A 380 -24.94 -0.12 -3.53
N ALA A 381 -24.24 -0.17 -4.65
CA ALA A 381 -23.07 -0.99 -4.87
C ALA A 381 -21.86 -0.09 -5.16
N LEU A 382 -20.70 -0.42 -4.59
CA LEU A 382 -19.42 0.30 -4.71
C LEU A 382 -18.41 -0.60 -5.39
N LEU A 383 -18.28 -0.51 -6.73
CA LEU A 383 -17.26 -1.25 -7.46
C LEU A 383 -15.92 -0.56 -7.32
N THR A 384 -14.96 -1.24 -6.71
CA THR A 384 -13.54 -0.87 -6.69
C THR A 384 -12.74 -1.91 -7.45
N ASP A 385 -11.83 -1.48 -8.32
CA ASP A 385 -10.86 -2.38 -8.97
C ASP A 385 -9.52 -1.66 -9.21
N ILE A 386 -8.43 -2.42 -9.20
CA ILE A 386 -7.05 -1.98 -9.42
C ILE A 386 -6.46 -2.87 -10.51
N LEU A 387 -5.84 -2.25 -11.54
CA LEU A 387 -5.28 -3.01 -12.64
C LEU A 387 -3.76 -3.04 -12.60
N GLY A 388 -3.21 -4.24 -12.70
CA GLY A 388 -1.79 -4.45 -12.89
C GLY A 388 -1.27 -3.91 -14.20
N GLY A 389 0.01 -3.58 -14.25
CA GLY A 389 0.71 -3.12 -15.46
C GLY A 389 1.98 -3.92 -15.72
N GLY A 390 2.86 -3.40 -16.58
CA GLY A 390 4.09 -4.09 -16.93
C GLY A 390 5.17 -3.97 -15.86
N GLY A 391 5.75 -5.10 -15.45
CA GLY A 391 6.95 -5.15 -14.63
C GLY A 391 8.20 -4.72 -15.40
N GLY A 392 9.18 -4.13 -14.72
CA GLY A 392 10.49 -3.83 -15.28
C GLY A 392 11.32 -5.09 -15.53
N ALA A 393 12.02 -5.13 -16.67
CA ALA A 393 12.95 -6.21 -16.96
C ALA A 393 14.22 -6.13 -16.08
N ARG A 394 14.89 -7.26 -15.91
CA ARG A 394 16.09 -7.40 -15.08
C ARG A 394 17.17 -8.23 -15.79
N PRO A 395 18.41 -8.26 -15.26
CA PRO A 395 19.43 -9.13 -15.80
C PRO A 395 18.93 -10.58 -15.92
N GLY A 396 18.95 -11.14 -17.13
CA GLY A 396 18.60 -12.54 -17.40
C GLY A 396 17.10 -12.87 -17.39
N ALA A 397 16.19 -11.89 -17.19
CA ALA A 397 14.75 -12.16 -17.24
C ALA A 397 13.93 -10.96 -17.77
N PRO A 398 12.89 -11.22 -18.58
CA PRO A 398 11.93 -10.20 -18.99
C PRO A 398 11.14 -9.66 -17.78
N GLY A 399 10.45 -8.55 -18.00
CA GLY A 399 9.48 -8.03 -17.04
C GLY A 399 8.21 -8.88 -17.00
N ASP A 400 7.65 -9.04 -15.79
CA ASP A 400 6.41 -9.77 -15.59
C ASP A 400 5.21 -8.98 -16.14
N HIS A 401 4.18 -9.68 -16.63
CA HIS A 401 3.00 -9.05 -17.22
C HIS A 401 1.90 -8.83 -16.18
N ALA A 402 1.19 -7.72 -16.31
CA ALA A 402 -0.02 -7.43 -15.55
C ALA A 402 0.17 -7.58 -14.02
N ILE A 403 1.29 -7.11 -13.49
CA ILE A 403 1.59 -7.13 -12.06
C ILE A 403 1.10 -5.83 -11.41
N ASP A 404 0.67 -5.92 -10.17
CA ASP A 404 0.57 -4.77 -9.30
C ASP A 404 1.95 -4.49 -8.70
N SER A 405 2.48 -3.27 -8.86
CA SER A 405 3.91 -3.01 -8.71
C SER A 405 4.26 -2.20 -7.46
N TYR A 406 5.53 -2.22 -7.11
CA TYR A 406 6.13 -1.45 -6.01
C TYR A 406 5.41 -1.65 -4.67
N THR A 407 4.84 -0.59 -4.12
CA THR A 407 4.20 -0.60 -2.80
C THR A 407 2.78 -1.14 -2.81
N SER A 408 2.26 -1.58 -3.93
CA SER A 408 0.99 -2.29 -4.03
C SER A 408 1.24 -3.79 -4.27
N ASN A 409 0.27 -4.62 -4.00
CA ASN A 409 0.30 -6.07 -4.23
C ASN A 409 -1.14 -6.61 -4.24
N CYS A 410 -2.10 -5.81 -4.69
CA CYS A 410 -3.49 -6.22 -4.77
C CYS A 410 -3.68 -7.28 -5.85
N ALA A 411 -4.48 -8.29 -5.55
CA ALA A 411 -4.97 -9.20 -6.56
C ALA A 411 -6.01 -8.50 -7.45
N LEU A 412 -6.08 -8.89 -8.72
CA LEU A 412 -7.11 -8.42 -9.63
C LEU A 412 -8.49 -8.95 -9.17
N LEU A 413 -9.49 -8.06 -9.09
CA LEU A 413 -10.87 -8.47 -8.80
C LEU A 413 -11.34 -9.49 -9.85
N PRO A 414 -11.72 -10.74 -9.49
CA PRO A 414 -12.24 -11.71 -10.45
C PRO A 414 -13.43 -11.15 -11.22
N ALA A 415 -13.48 -11.41 -12.54
CA ALA A 415 -14.57 -10.90 -13.38
C ALA A 415 -15.93 -11.41 -12.91
N GLU A 416 -15.98 -12.67 -12.46
CA GLU A 416 -17.18 -13.30 -11.93
C GLU A 416 -17.69 -12.60 -10.65
N VAL A 417 -16.80 -12.25 -9.73
CA VAL A 417 -17.15 -11.48 -8.52
C VAL A 417 -17.64 -10.09 -8.91
N ALA A 418 -16.93 -9.39 -9.83
CA ALA A 418 -17.32 -8.08 -10.32
C ALA A 418 -18.73 -8.10 -10.92
N GLU A 419 -19.09 -9.13 -11.71
CA GLU A 419 -20.40 -9.24 -12.37
C GLU A 419 -21.52 -9.71 -11.43
N ILE A 420 -21.18 -10.51 -10.41
CA ILE A 420 -22.14 -10.97 -9.41
C ILE A 420 -22.50 -9.88 -8.40
N GLU A 421 -21.49 -9.20 -7.87
CA GLU A 421 -21.67 -8.26 -6.76
C GLU A 421 -22.00 -6.84 -7.21
N TYR A 422 -21.68 -6.47 -8.47
CA TYR A 422 -21.87 -5.12 -8.99
C TYR A 422 -22.65 -5.10 -10.29
N PRO A 423 -23.36 -4.03 -10.61
CA PRO A 423 -24.11 -3.90 -11.86
C PRO A 423 -23.21 -3.51 -13.04
N PHE A 424 -22.11 -4.23 -13.21
CA PHE A 424 -21.17 -4.08 -14.31
C PHE A 424 -20.93 -5.43 -15.00
N ARG A 425 -20.58 -5.38 -16.28
CA ARG A 425 -20.08 -6.52 -17.06
C ARG A 425 -18.65 -6.26 -17.49
N ILE A 426 -17.79 -7.24 -17.32
CA ILE A 426 -16.42 -7.21 -17.83
C ILE A 426 -16.42 -7.66 -19.29
N GLU A 427 -16.35 -6.72 -20.24
CA GLU A 427 -16.36 -7.06 -21.67
C GLU A 427 -15.03 -7.59 -22.16
N ARG A 428 -13.94 -7.22 -21.47
CA ARG A 428 -12.59 -7.55 -21.89
C ARG A 428 -11.62 -7.52 -20.72
N THR A 429 -10.72 -8.50 -20.68
CA THR A 429 -9.50 -8.51 -19.88
C THR A 429 -8.39 -9.04 -20.77
N GLU A 430 -7.38 -8.22 -21.11
CA GLU A 430 -6.32 -8.61 -22.04
C GLU A 430 -5.01 -7.88 -21.73
N LEU A 431 -3.89 -8.49 -22.13
CA LEU A 431 -2.58 -7.83 -22.12
C LEU A 431 -2.48 -6.81 -23.25
N VAL A 432 -1.95 -5.62 -22.98
CA VAL A 432 -1.72 -4.55 -23.96
C VAL A 432 -0.48 -4.88 -24.79
N ARG A 433 -0.66 -5.44 -25.97
CA ARG A 433 0.43 -5.81 -26.86
C ARG A 433 1.29 -4.60 -27.24
N GLY A 434 2.61 -4.75 -27.19
CA GLY A 434 3.58 -3.71 -27.53
C GLY A 434 3.71 -2.60 -26.45
N SER A 435 3.13 -2.76 -25.25
CA SER A 435 3.32 -1.80 -24.17
C SER A 435 4.65 -1.98 -23.42
N GLY A 436 5.25 -3.17 -23.43
CA GLY A 436 6.56 -3.40 -22.81
C GLY A 436 7.70 -2.72 -23.55
N GLY A 437 8.66 -2.16 -22.83
CA GLY A 437 9.87 -1.55 -23.37
C GLY A 437 10.77 -2.56 -24.07
N ALA A 438 11.35 -2.16 -25.22
CA ALA A 438 12.29 -3.00 -25.96
C ALA A 438 13.60 -3.20 -25.18
N GLY A 439 14.25 -4.36 -25.32
CA GLY A 439 15.53 -4.65 -24.67
C GLY A 439 16.03 -6.06 -25.02
N ALA A 440 17.25 -6.40 -24.62
CA ALA A 440 17.69 -7.79 -24.61
C ALA A 440 16.75 -8.64 -23.73
N GLN A 441 16.24 -8.04 -22.69
CA GLN A 441 15.10 -8.53 -21.90
C GLN A 441 13.97 -7.49 -22.04
N PRO A 442 12.82 -7.84 -22.65
CA PRO A 442 11.73 -6.90 -22.84
C PRO A 442 11.00 -6.61 -21.52
N GLY A 443 10.47 -5.41 -21.37
CA GLY A 443 9.58 -5.04 -20.28
C GLY A 443 8.24 -5.78 -20.35
N GLY A 444 7.60 -5.94 -19.19
CA GLY A 444 6.29 -6.55 -19.06
C GLY A 444 5.18 -5.75 -19.73
N LEU A 445 4.10 -6.44 -20.11
CA LEU A 445 2.92 -5.83 -20.72
C LEU A 445 1.93 -5.35 -19.66
N GLY A 446 1.30 -4.19 -19.91
CA GLY A 446 0.18 -3.69 -19.14
C GLY A 446 -1.08 -4.51 -19.36
N LEU A 447 -2.02 -4.44 -18.38
CA LEU A 447 -3.35 -5.03 -18.47
C LEU A 447 -4.36 -3.98 -18.95
N ARG A 448 -5.31 -4.41 -19.76
CA ARG A 448 -6.51 -3.66 -20.13
C ARG A 448 -7.74 -4.37 -19.65
N ARG A 449 -8.69 -3.60 -19.08
CA ARG A 449 -10.02 -4.09 -18.73
C ARG A 449 -11.09 -3.10 -19.17
N ASP A 450 -12.19 -3.63 -19.75
CA ASP A 450 -13.33 -2.86 -20.24
C ASP A 450 -14.56 -3.22 -19.39
N TYR A 451 -15.24 -2.18 -18.85
CA TYR A 451 -16.38 -2.31 -17.95
C TYR A 451 -17.62 -1.69 -18.58
N ARG A 452 -18.67 -2.48 -18.83
CA ARG A 452 -19.98 -2.01 -19.27
C ARG A 452 -20.89 -1.82 -18.07
N LEU A 453 -21.50 -0.65 -17.94
CA LEU A 453 -22.51 -0.38 -16.93
C LEU A 453 -23.85 -1.06 -17.30
N LEU A 454 -24.43 -1.79 -16.35
CA LEU A 454 -25.74 -2.44 -16.45
C LEU A 454 -26.84 -1.71 -15.67
N ALA A 455 -26.52 -0.86 -14.69
CA ALA A 455 -27.44 0.03 -13.99
C ALA A 455 -27.82 1.24 -14.86
N ASP A 456 -28.85 1.99 -14.47
CA ASP A 456 -29.31 3.20 -15.20
C ASP A 456 -28.25 4.29 -15.20
N ALA A 457 -27.56 4.47 -14.06
CA ALA A 457 -26.47 5.41 -13.89
C ALA A 457 -25.42 4.87 -12.92
N ALA A 458 -24.18 5.28 -13.13
CA ALA A 458 -23.09 5.16 -12.18
C ALA A 458 -22.24 6.43 -12.21
N GLU A 459 -21.59 6.70 -11.12
CA GLU A 459 -20.62 7.79 -11.03
C GLU A 459 -19.46 7.39 -10.14
N GLY A 460 -18.31 7.98 -10.36
CA GLY A 460 -17.15 7.69 -9.53
C GLY A 460 -15.85 8.27 -10.03
N MET A 461 -14.85 8.10 -9.21
CA MET A 461 -13.47 8.53 -9.46
C MET A 461 -12.68 7.45 -10.17
N TYR A 462 -11.71 7.89 -10.97
CA TYR A 462 -10.66 7.04 -11.53
C TYR A 462 -9.29 7.74 -11.44
N TYR A 463 -8.26 6.91 -11.38
CA TYR A 463 -6.87 7.34 -11.30
C TYR A 463 -6.01 6.56 -12.26
N LEU A 464 -5.18 7.26 -13.04
CA LEU A 464 -4.08 6.70 -13.82
C LEU A 464 -2.94 7.71 -13.88
N GLU A 465 -1.73 7.20 -13.81
CA GLU A 465 -0.49 7.92 -14.15
C GLU A 465 0.12 7.38 -15.44
N GLN A 466 1.13 8.04 -15.95
CA GLN A 466 1.88 7.65 -17.15
C GLN A 466 1.05 7.70 -18.45
N LEU A 467 0.10 8.63 -18.53
CA LEU A 467 -0.53 8.97 -19.81
C LEU A 467 0.46 9.75 -20.69
N ASP A 468 1.33 10.53 -20.05
CA ASP A 468 2.41 11.25 -20.75
C ASP A 468 3.62 10.31 -20.93
N ARG A 469 3.98 10.07 -22.20
CA ARG A 469 5.13 9.20 -22.55
C ARG A 469 6.45 9.66 -21.96
N ARG A 470 6.60 10.96 -21.65
CA ARG A 470 7.82 11.50 -21.02
C ARG A 470 8.09 10.89 -19.65
N PHE A 471 7.04 10.46 -18.94
CA PHE A 471 7.11 9.92 -17.59
C PHE A 471 6.86 8.41 -17.55
N GLY A 472 7.04 7.73 -18.68
CA GLY A 472 6.92 6.28 -18.81
C GLY A 472 7.93 5.51 -17.95
N SER A 473 7.74 4.20 -17.87
CA SER A 473 8.62 3.29 -17.14
C SER A 473 10.00 3.25 -17.80
N ALA A 474 11.05 3.70 -17.12
CA ALA A 474 12.39 3.81 -17.68
C ALA A 474 13.04 2.44 -17.94
N GLY A 475 13.69 2.28 -19.09
CA GLY A 475 14.58 1.15 -19.37
C GLY A 475 15.95 1.35 -18.72
N VAL A 476 16.74 0.27 -18.60
CA VAL A 476 18.07 0.25 -17.99
C VAL A 476 19.07 -0.46 -18.92
N ALA A 477 20.35 -0.09 -18.86
CA ALA A 477 21.45 -0.69 -19.61
C ALA A 477 21.21 -0.71 -21.16
N GLY A 478 20.56 0.33 -21.70
CA GLY A 478 20.25 0.43 -23.13
C GLY A 478 18.88 -0.12 -23.53
N GLY A 479 18.09 -0.58 -22.57
CA GLY A 479 16.68 -0.95 -22.78
C GLY A 479 15.79 0.29 -23.01
N GLY A 480 14.70 0.12 -23.74
CA GLY A 480 13.72 1.17 -24.05
C GLY A 480 12.66 1.35 -22.95
N PRO A 481 11.96 2.50 -22.96
CA PRO A 481 10.88 2.75 -22.01
C PRO A 481 9.62 1.94 -22.32
N GLY A 482 8.79 1.70 -21.28
CA GLY A 482 7.45 1.14 -21.43
C GLY A 482 6.48 2.11 -22.11
N GLY A 483 5.45 1.55 -22.77
CA GLY A 483 4.35 2.30 -23.37
C GLY A 483 3.41 2.92 -22.32
N PRO A 484 2.66 3.99 -22.69
CA PRO A 484 1.84 4.75 -21.78
C PRO A 484 0.55 4.02 -21.36
N ALA A 485 -0.01 4.45 -20.25
CA ALA A 485 -1.37 4.12 -19.83
C ALA A 485 -2.41 4.85 -20.71
N VAL A 486 -3.63 4.29 -20.78
CA VAL A 486 -4.71 4.87 -21.61
C VAL A 486 -6.04 4.69 -20.90
N VAL A 487 -6.87 5.74 -20.87
CA VAL A 487 -8.27 5.65 -20.49
C VAL A 487 -9.17 6.05 -21.65
N ARG A 488 -10.23 5.27 -21.88
CA ARG A 488 -11.21 5.50 -22.96
C ARG A 488 -12.62 5.29 -22.47
N ILE A 489 -13.54 5.96 -23.11
CA ILE A 489 -14.97 5.78 -22.90
C ILE A 489 -15.68 5.58 -24.24
N ARG A 490 -16.68 4.69 -24.25
CA ARG A 490 -17.60 4.50 -25.37
C ARG A 490 -19.01 4.68 -24.84
N ARG A 491 -19.69 5.70 -25.34
CA ARG A 491 -21.05 6.02 -24.94
C ARG A 491 -22.04 5.51 -25.98
N ASP A 492 -23.13 4.91 -25.51
CA ASP A 492 -24.29 4.49 -26.32
C ASP A 492 -23.91 3.74 -27.62
N GLY A 493 -22.96 2.82 -27.53
CA GLY A 493 -22.47 2.05 -28.68
C GLY A 493 -21.67 2.83 -29.75
N GLY A 494 -21.46 4.13 -29.54
CA GLY A 494 -20.69 5.01 -30.41
C GLY A 494 -19.19 4.73 -30.47
N PRO A 495 -18.39 5.60 -31.07
CA PRO A 495 -16.93 5.41 -31.17
C PRO A 495 -16.25 5.60 -29.82
N TRP A 496 -15.09 4.94 -29.64
CA TRP A 496 -14.22 5.15 -28.52
C TRP A 496 -13.65 6.57 -28.49
N ARG A 497 -13.73 7.23 -27.34
CA ARG A 497 -13.10 8.54 -27.07
C ARG A 497 -12.01 8.37 -26.01
N THR A 498 -10.81 8.82 -26.30
CA THR A 498 -9.70 8.83 -25.33
C THR A 498 -9.88 10.00 -24.38
N ILE A 499 -9.80 9.72 -23.08
CA ILE A 499 -9.76 10.73 -22.02
C ILE A 499 -8.29 11.07 -21.78
N ARG A 500 -7.95 12.36 -21.85
CA ARG A 500 -6.57 12.84 -21.73
C ARG A 500 -6.15 13.17 -20.29
N ARG A 501 -7.08 13.05 -19.34
CA ARG A 501 -6.85 13.25 -17.92
C ARG A 501 -6.61 11.90 -17.26
N GLY A 502 -5.58 11.80 -16.43
CA GLY A 502 -5.30 10.58 -15.66
C GLY A 502 -6.11 10.49 -14.38
N LYS A 503 -6.68 11.58 -13.92
CA LYS A 503 -7.48 11.66 -12.70
C LYS A 503 -8.76 12.41 -13.01
N GLY A 504 -9.89 11.93 -12.50
CA GLY A 504 -11.16 12.61 -12.77
C GLY A 504 -12.37 11.84 -12.29
N TYR A 505 -13.52 12.48 -12.45
CA TYR A 505 -14.84 11.95 -12.10
C TYR A 505 -15.62 11.62 -13.36
N LEU A 506 -16.25 10.46 -13.41
CA LEU A 506 -17.07 10.02 -14.53
C LEU A 506 -18.52 9.81 -14.10
N HIS A 507 -19.42 10.28 -14.96
CA HIS A 507 -20.84 9.92 -14.92
C HIS A 507 -21.11 8.96 -16.09
N LEU A 508 -21.58 7.76 -15.80
CA LEU A 508 -21.91 6.73 -16.77
C LEU A 508 -23.42 6.53 -16.83
N ARG A 509 -23.92 6.14 -18.01
CA ARG A 509 -25.31 5.72 -18.24
C ARG A 509 -25.32 4.25 -18.65
N ARG A 510 -26.45 3.59 -18.51
CA ARG A 510 -26.65 2.21 -18.94
C ARG A 510 -26.10 1.99 -20.35
N GLY A 511 -25.27 0.97 -20.52
CA GLY A 511 -24.64 0.62 -21.80
C GLY A 511 -23.32 1.33 -22.10
N ASP A 512 -22.96 2.40 -21.37
CA ASP A 512 -21.63 3.01 -21.50
C ASP A 512 -20.55 1.99 -21.12
N VAL A 513 -19.43 2.06 -21.83
CA VAL A 513 -18.24 1.22 -21.54
C VAL A 513 -17.06 2.12 -21.23
N VAL A 514 -16.43 1.92 -20.08
CA VAL A 514 -15.15 2.54 -19.74
C VAL A 514 -14.04 1.51 -19.87
N SER A 515 -12.90 1.93 -20.41
CA SER A 515 -11.73 1.09 -20.65
C SER A 515 -10.52 1.72 -19.98
N PHE A 516 -9.85 0.96 -19.11
CA PHE A 516 -8.57 1.31 -18.50
C PHE A 516 -7.50 0.37 -19.02
N ALA A 517 -6.37 0.94 -19.43
CA ALA A 517 -5.20 0.20 -19.85
C ALA A 517 -3.97 0.73 -19.09
N ALA A 518 -3.33 -0.14 -18.34
CA ALA A 518 -2.12 0.17 -17.59
C ALA A 518 -0.90 0.32 -18.52
N ALA A 519 0.09 1.08 -18.07
CA ALA A 519 1.37 1.24 -18.77
C ALA A 519 2.19 -0.06 -18.76
N GLY A 520 3.12 -0.18 -19.72
CA GLY A 520 4.11 -1.25 -19.75
C GLY A 520 5.32 -0.95 -18.86
N GLY A 521 6.11 -1.99 -18.56
CA GLY A 521 7.40 -1.88 -17.88
C GLY A 521 8.54 -1.54 -18.81
N GLY A 522 9.66 -1.02 -18.29
CA GLY A 522 10.88 -0.74 -19.03
C GLY A 522 11.66 -2.01 -19.41
N GLY A 523 12.39 -1.98 -20.53
CA GLY A 523 13.27 -3.04 -20.98
C GLY A 523 14.66 -2.98 -20.33
N TYR A 524 15.40 -4.08 -20.35
CA TYR A 524 16.76 -4.19 -19.84
C TYR A 524 17.73 -4.64 -20.94
N GLY A 525 18.88 -3.95 -21.06
CA GLY A 525 19.90 -4.23 -22.06
C GLY A 525 19.51 -3.76 -23.46
N ALA A 526 20.50 -3.52 -24.33
CA ALA A 526 20.25 -3.13 -25.70
C ALA A 526 19.46 -4.22 -26.45
N PRO A 527 18.41 -3.86 -27.21
CA PRO A 527 17.69 -4.84 -28.02
C PRO A 527 18.62 -5.52 -29.03
N PRO A 528 18.39 -6.80 -29.37
CA PRO A 528 19.17 -7.46 -30.43
C PRO A 528 19.11 -6.63 -31.70
N ARG A 529 20.26 -6.52 -32.40
CA ARG A 529 20.28 -5.94 -33.76
C ARG A 529 19.50 -6.89 -34.66
N GLY A 530 18.38 -6.41 -35.21
CA GLY A 530 17.57 -7.14 -36.17
C GLY A 530 18.30 -7.47 -37.46
#